data_26b88bb259a0d5f0ee956659cadb3a38
#
_entry.id   26b88bb259a0d5f0ee956659cadb3a38
#
_cell.length_a   1.000
_cell.length_b   1.000
_cell.length_c   1.000
_cell.angle_alpha   90.00
_cell.angle_beta   90.00
_cell.angle_gamma   90.00
#
_symmetry.space_group_name_H-M   'P 1'
#
loop_
_entity.id
_entity.type
_entity.pdbx_description
1 polymer ?
#
loop_
_entity_poly.entity_id
_entity_poly.type
_entity_poly.pdbx_seq_one_letter_code
_entity_poly.pdbx_strand_id
1 'polypeptide(L)'
;MEKLKIYVNGKEYKNIFTRVIWSGAIYGTARKLEVEYLGDIITNIGDEIIFSYEDEKLFYGKVFQHSRKGETELKSFYAYDNSIYLNKNNFVKNFFKKKPSEILKEICGELNLKVGKIPQDEVTCTYPAIDRSGYEIILNAYTIQHRKNKKIYSIVSNEQAIDIVEQGTYTDVLLTSADNISTSSYEESIENMINQIVIYKVEKEKQQILYKVENAEDKKKFGLFQQVMEYEKDVDNIANAKDMLKSVEKSARIYCLGNILIQAGYSIGIQEPHTGLIGSFLVKSDTHIFEGETYFCNIELAFENVMDKVQFENKEKAKKNKKKRAKKAKKKDKIDELFPEGWDKKKWAN
;
A
#
# COMPACT_ATOMS: atom_id res chain seq x y z
N MET A 1 23.28 -19.85 10.41
CA MET A 1 21.96 -20.53 10.26
C MET A 1 21.47 -21.24 11.53
N GLU A 2 22.32 -21.50 12.53
CA GLU A 2 21.91 -22.20 13.76
C GLU A 2 20.79 -21.53 14.56
N LYS A 3 20.71 -20.21 14.50
CA LYS A 3 19.70 -19.40 15.19
C LYS A 3 18.33 -19.40 14.51
N LEU A 4 18.24 -19.95 13.29
CA LEU A 4 17.05 -19.90 12.44
C LEU A 4 16.31 -21.24 12.50
N LYS A 5 15.01 -21.20 12.81
CA LYS A 5 14.12 -22.36 12.85
C LYS A 5 12.89 -22.12 12.00
N ILE A 6 12.51 -23.11 11.22
CA ILE A 6 11.24 -23.09 10.47
C ILE A 6 10.46 -24.34 10.86
N TYR A 7 9.20 -24.12 11.22
CA TYR A 7 8.27 -25.20 11.52
C TYR A 7 7.30 -25.34 10.36
N VAL A 8 7.12 -26.55 9.87
CA VAL A 8 6.12 -26.93 8.87
C VAL A 8 5.13 -27.86 9.53
N ASN A 9 3.87 -27.44 9.66
CA ASN A 9 2.83 -28.18 10.38
C ASN A 9 3.27 -28.66 11.78
N GLY A 10 3.99 -27.79 12.50
CA GLY A 10 4.51 -28.07 13.84
C GLY A 10 5.82 -28.87 13.90
N LYS A 11 6.31 -29.42 12.80
CA LYS A 11 7.61 -30.11 12.75
C LYS A 11 8.75 -29.12 12.53
N GLU A 12 9.72 -29.12 13.45
CA GLU A 12 10.89 -28.25 13.38
C GLU A 12 11.91 -28.72 12.33
N TYR A 13 12.44 -27.75 11.58
CA TYR A 13 13.56 -27.91 10.67
C TYR A 13 14.61 -26.83 10.94
N LYS A 14 15.88 -27.21 10.93
CA LYS A 14 17.03 -26.34 11.14
C LYS A 14 18.24 -26.83 10.35
N ASN A 15 19.21 -25.95 10.10
CA ASN A 15 20.53 -26.25 9.47
C ASN A 15 20.44 -26.82 8.03
N ILE A 16 19.32 -26.71 7.35
CA ILE A 16 19.15 -27.18 5.96
C ILE A 16 18.80 -26.06 5.01
N PHE A 17 18.64 -24.85 5.53
CA PHE A 17 18.31 -23.67 4.74
C PHE A 17 19.58 -23.09 4.14
N THR A 18 19.54 -22.74 2.86
CA THR A 18 20.62 -22.05 2.16
C THR A 18 20.39 -20.55 2.17
N ARG A 19 19.11 -20.15 2.06
CA ARG A 19 18.70 -18.75 2.07
C ARG A 19 17.31 -18.61 2.61
N VAL A 20 17.07 -17.62 3.47
CA VAL A 20 15.74 -17.25 3.94
C VAL A 20 15.58 -15.74 3.78
N ILE A 21 14.49 -15.33 3.16
CA ILE A 21 14.11 -13.92 3.01
C ILE A 21 12.79 -13.70 3.70
N TRP A 22 12.77 -12.78 4.66
CA TRP A 22 11.57 -12.33 5.34
C TRP A 22 11.36 -10.86 5.05
N SER A 23 10.23 -10.49 4.43
CA SER A 23 10.02 -9.15 3.92
C SER A 23 8.62 -8.63 4.22
N GLY A 24 8.49 -7.30 4.30
CA GLY A 24 7.24 -6.61 4.50
C GLY A 24 7.27 -5.20 3.94
N ALA A 25 6.08 -4.60 3.78
CA ALA A 25 5.92 -3.23 3.34
C ALA A 25 4.65 -2.62 3.95
N ILE A 26 4.64 -1.30 4.12
CA ILE A 26 3.46 -0.59 4.63
C ILE A 26 2.25 -0.64 3.67
N TYR A 27 2.50 -0.86 2.37
CA TYR A 27 1.44 -1.04 1.38
C TYR A 27 1.12 -2.51 1.23
N GLY A 28 -0.05 -2.93 1.75
CA GLY A 28 -0.54 -4.28 1.57
C GLY A 28 -0.32 -5.25 2.73
N THR A 29 0.22 -4.80 3.85
CA THR A 29 0.38 -5.48 5.15
C THR A 29 1.04 -6.86 5.17
N ALA A 30 0.73 -7.73 4.20
CA ALA A 30 1.18 -9.12 4.22
C ALA A 30 2.71 -9.23 4.15
N ARG A 31 3.28 -9.86 5.16
CA ARG A 31 4.70 -10.23 5.14
C ARG A 31 4.86 -11.52 4.36
N LYS A 32 5.98 -11.62 3.64
CA LYS A 32 6.36 -12.78 2.83
C LYS A 32 7.58 -13.45 3.44
N LEU A 33 7.57 -14.76 3.48
CA LEU A 33 8.72 -15.60 3.82
C LEU A 33 9.08 -16.44 2.60
N GLU A 34 10.30 -16.28 2.09
CA GLU A 34 10.86 -17.09 0.99
C GLU A 34 11.98 -17.93 1.55
N VAL A 35 11.95 -19.23 1.26
CA VAL A 35 12.89 -20.21 1.83
C VAL A 35 13.49 -21.04 0.71
N GLU A 36 14.81 -21.04 0.65
CA GLU A 36 15.58 -21.97 -0.18
C GLU A 36 16.30 -22.99 0.74
N TYR A 37 16.24 -24.26 0.38
CA TYR A 37 16.74 -25.34 1.23
C TYR A 37 17.23 -26.55 0.44
N LEU A 38 18.09 -27.32 1.07
CA LEU A 38 18.54 -28.64 0.62
C LEU A 38 17.93 -29.72 1.53
N GLY A 39 17.69 -30.92 0.97
CA GLY A 39 17.16 -32.05 1.75
C GLY A 39 15.64 -32.23 1.68
N ASP A 40 15.07 -32.93 2.64
CA ASP A 40 13.72 -33.49 2.55
C ASP A 40 12.70 -32.79 3.46
N ILE A 41 12.49 -31.50 3.23
CA ILE A 41 11.27 -30.86 3.72
C ILE A 41 10.14 -31.18 2.72
N ILE A 42 9.10 -31.82 3.20
CA ILE A 42 7.88 -32.00 2.42
C ILE A 42 6.98 -30.82 2.74
N THR A 43 6.80 -29.93 1.74
CA THR A 43 5.85 -28.82 1.82
C THR A 43 4.76 -28.99 0.77
N ASN A 44 3.51 -28.74 1.16
CA ASN A 44 2.36 -28.66 0.27
C ASN A 44 1.76 -27.25 0.33
N ILE A 45 1.00 -26.88 -0.70
CA ILE A 45 0.25 -25.64 -0.70
C ILE A 45 -0.74 -25.66 0.47
N GLY A 46 -0.75 -24.58 1.26
CA GLY A 46 -1.62 -24.44 2.43
C GLY A 46 -1.02 -24.93 3.75
N ASP A 47 0.15 -25.60 3.73
CA ASP A 47 0.85 -25.98 4.96
C ASP A 47 1.17 -24.78 5.83
N GLU A 48 1.03 -24.96 7.14
CA GLU A 48 1.33 -23.95 8.14
C GLU A 48 2.83 -23.76 8.29
N ILE A 49 3.30 -22.52 8.27
CA ILE A 49 4.69 -22.16 8.46
C ILE A 49 4.83 -21.21 9.65
N ILE A 50 5.74 -21.54 10.55
CA ILE A 50 6.23 -20.65 11.58
C ILE A 50 7.73 -20.44 11.35
N PHE A 51 8.17 -19.18 11.32
CA PHE A 51 9.57 -18.82 11.25
C PHE A 51 9.99 -18.14 12.54
N SER A 52 11.09 -18.57 13.12
CA SER A 52 11.69 -17.96 14.31
C SER A 52 13.18 -17.75 14.12
N TYR A 53 13.69 -16.71 14.75
CA TYR A 53 15.09 -16.35 14.81
C TYR A 53 15.46 -16.04 16.27
N GLU A 54 16.55 -16.64 16.80
CA GLU A 54 16.96 -16.52 18.20
C GLU A 54 15.82 -16.83 19.20
N ASP A 55 15.00 -17.84 18.90
CA ASP A 55 13.81 -18.27 19.64
C ASP A 55 12.61 -17.29 19.62
N GLU A 56 12.74 -16.12 18.98
CA GLU A 56 11.60 -15.23 18.73
C GLU A 56 10.83 -15.67 17.49
N LYS A 57 9.51 -15.78 17.62
CA LYS A 57 8.62 -16.08 16.49
C LYS A 57 8.35 -14.81 15.71
N LEU A 58 8.83 -14.76 14.46
CA LEU A 58 8.74 -13.58 13.60
C LEU A 58 7.65 -13.67 12.54
N PHE A 59 7.23 -14.89 12.20
CA PHE A 59 6.28 -15.11 11.13
C PHE A 59 5.39 -16.31 11.40
N TYR A 60 4.13 -16.18 11.07
CA TYR A 60 3.12 -17.22 11.05
C TYR A 60 2.28 -17.10 9.78
N GLY A 61 2.28 -18.13 8.95
CA GLY A 61 1.58 -18.05 7.66
C GLY A 61 1.36 -19.41 7.02
N LYS A 62 1.07 -19.38 5.72
CA LYS A 62 0.82 -20.58 4.92
C LYS A 62 1.62 -20.58 3.64
N VAL A 63 2.01 -21.77 3.20
CA VAL A 63 2.69 -21.97 1.91
C VAL A 63 1.73 -21.62 0.77
N PHE A 64 2.14 -20.70 -0.08
CA PHE A 64 1.43 -20.30 -1.30
C PHE A 64 2.02 -20.89 -2.56
N GLN A 65 3.31 -21.16 -2.57
CA GLN A 65 3.99 -21.81 -3.68
C GLN A 65 5.15 -22.64 -3.18
N HIS A 66 5.40 -23.76 -3.83
CA HIS A 66 6.65 -24.49 -3.71
C HIS A 66 7.23 -24.77 -5.10
N SER A 67 8.56 -24.88 -5.18
CA SER A 67 9.28 -25.16 -6.43
C SER A 67 10.35 -26.22 -6.20
N ARG A 68 10.48 -27.11 -7.16
CA ARG A 68 11.52 -28.14 -7.23
C ARG A 68 12.09 -28.11 -8.64
N LYS A 69 13.40 -28.06 -8.76
CA LYS A 69 14.09 -28.07 -10.06
C LYS A 69 14.74 -29.43 -10.25
N GLY A 70 14.52 -30.07 -11.39
CA GLY A 70 15.06 -31.41 -11.68
C GLY A 70 16.58 -31.49 -11.82
N GLU A 71 17.22 -30.36 -12.11
CA GLU A 71 18.67 -30.28 -12.32
C GLU A 71 19.46 -29.98 -11.04
N THR A 72 18.80 -29.62 -9.96
CA THR A 72 19.43 -29.24 -8.68
C THR A 72 18.68 -29.84 -7.51
N GLU A 73 19.41 -30.15 -6.43
CA GLU A 73 18.79 -30.55 -5.15
C GLU A 73 18.14 -29.37 -4.42
N LEU A 74 18.30 -28.15 -4.93
CA LEU A 74 17.77 -26.95 -4.33
C LEU A 74 16.25 -26.90 -4.52
N LYS A 75 15.55 -26.80 -3.41
CA LYS A 75 14.09 -26.66 -3.32
C LYS A 75 13.77 -25.31 -2.73
N SER A 76 12.59 -24.76 -3.04
CA SER A 76 12.13 -23.52 -2.45
C SER A 76 10.63 -23.52 -2.23
N PHE A 77 10.21 -22.72 -1.26
CA PHE A 77 8.81 -22.32 -1.11
C PHE A 77 8.72 -20.85 -0.71
N TYR A 78 7.56 -20.26 -0.92
CA TYR A 78 7.22 -19.04 -0.21
C TYR A 78 5.86 -19.16 0.49
N ALA A 79 5.78 -18.42 1.59
CA ALA A 79 4.59 -18.31 2.43
C ALA A 79 4.22 -16.82 2.60
N TYR A 80 2.93 -16.57 2.78
CA TYR A 80 2.42 -15.29 3.28
C TYR A 80 1.81 -15.48 4.65
N ASP A 81 1.91 -14.44 5.46
CA ASP A 81 1.17 -14.39 6.70
C ASP A 81 -0.34 -14.21 6.48
N ASN A 82 -1.12 -14.34 7.53
CA ASN A 82 -2.57 -14.32 7.43
C ASN A 82 -3.14 -12.94 7.02
N SER A 83 -2.37 -11.86 7.11
CA SER A 83 -2.83 -10.53 6.66
C SER A 83 -3.02 -10.45 5.14
N ILE A 84 -2.48 -11.40 4.38
CA ILE A 84 -2.74 -11.54 2.94
C ILE A 84 -4.24 -11.59 2.62
N TYR A 85 -5.04 -12.15 3.53
CA TYR A 85 -6.48 -12.24 3.35
C TYR A 85 -7.17 -10.87 3.33
N LEU A 86 -6.60 -9.84 3.97
CA LEU A 86 -7.07 -8.46 3.86
C LEU A 86 -6.96 -7.92 2.43
N ASN A 87 -5.93 -8.34 1.69
CA ASN A 87 -5.69 -7.89 0.32
C ASN A 87 -6.42 -8.71 -0.75
N LYS A 88 -6.70 -9.98 -0.46
CA LYS A 88 -7.25 -10.94 -1.43
C LYS A 88 -8.78 -11.06 -1.38
N ASN A 89 -9.42 -10.50 -0.36
CA ASN A 89 -10.87 -10.57 -0.22
C ASN A 89 -11.48 -9.19 -0.39
N ASN A 90 -12.40 -9.09 -1.34
CA ASN A 90 -13.17 -7.89 -1.60
C ASN A 90 -14.55 -7.99 -0.94
N PHE A 91 -15.03 -6.86 -0.42
CA PHE A 91 -16.27 -6.76 0.33
C PHE A 91 -17.27 -5.82 -0.33
N VAL A 92 -18.54 -6.04 -0.03
CA VAL A 92 -19.64 -5.10 -0.30
C VAL A 92 -20.30 -4.79 1.04
N LYS A 93 -20.00 -3.60 1.57
CA LYS A 93 -20.48 -3.17 2.91
C LYS A 93 -20.88 -1.73 2.93
N ASN A 94 -21.75 -1.39 3.89
CA ASN A 94 -22.09 -0.01 4.23
C ASN A 94 -21.77 0.23 5.71
N PHE A 95 -20.90 1.17 5.96
CA PHE A 95 -20.58 1.61 7.32
C PHE A 95 -21.38 2.89 7.62
N PHE A 96 -22.05 2.90 8.75
CA PHE A 96 -22.82 4.06 9.22
C PHE A 96 -22.45 4.39 10.66
N LYS A 97 -21.79 5.54 10.86
CA LYS A 97 -21.31 6.03 12.16
C LYS A 97 -20.50 5.01 12.97
N LYS A 98 -19.73 4.15 12.29
CA LYS A 98 -18.84 3.18 12.94
C LYS A 98 -17.48 3.78 13.22
N LYS A 99 -16.87 3.41 14.35
CA LYS A 99 -15.50 3.79 14.69
C LYS A 99 -14.51 3.01 13.82
N PRO A 100 -13.29 3.57 13.54
CA PRO A 100 -12.23 2.83 12.80
C PRO A 100 -11.93 1.46 13.40
N SER A 101 -11.84 1.35 14.73
CA SER A 101 -11.61 0.07 15.42
C SER A 101 -12.74 -0.95 15.24
N GLU A 102 -13.97 -0.49 15.14
CA GLU A 102 -15.14 -1.37 14.90
C GLU A 102 -15.11 -1.91 13.46
N ILE A 103 -14.73 -1.07 12.51
CA ILE A 103 -14.56 -1.47 11.09
C ILE A 103 -13.44 -2.50 10.97
N LEU A 104 -12.29 -2.25 11.60
CA LEU A 104 -11.17 -3.20 11.65
C LEU A 104 -11.62 -4.55 12.21
N LYS A 105 -12.28 -4.55 13.39
CA LYS A 105 -12.75 -5.77 14.05
C LYS A 105 -13.78 -6.54 13.21
N GLU A 106 -14.66 -5.84 12.52
CA GLU A 106 -15.66 -6.46 11.64
C GLU A 106 -14.99 -7.17 10.44
N ILE A 107 -14.09 -6.47 9.74
CA ILE A 107 -13.38 -7.03 8.58
C ILE A 107 -12.47 -8.19 9.00
N CYS A 108 -11.71 -8.02 10.07
CA CYS A 108 -10.84 -9.08 10.59
C CYS A 108 -11.66 -10.29 11.10
N GLY A 109 -12.81 -10.05 11.74
CA GLY A 109 -13.68 -11.11 12.22
C GLY A 109 -14.24 -12.01 11.10
N GLU A 110 -14.62 -11.43 9.97
CA GLU A 110 -15.09 -12.20 8.79
C GLU A 110 -13.97 -13.04 8.15
N LEU A 111 -12.72 -12.61 8.30
CA LEU A 111 -11.54 -13.31 7.80
C LEU A 111 -10.88 -14.23 8.83
N ASN A 112 -11.45 -14.35 10.03
CA ASN A 112 -10.87 -15.07 11.18
C ASN A 112 -9.45 -14.59 11.54
N LEU A 113 -9.19 -13.28 11.36
CA LEU A 113 -7.93 -12.65 11.73
C LEU A 113 -8.03 -12.09 13.15
N LYS A 114 -6.96 -12.27 13.92
CA LYS A 114 -6.84 -11.66 15.25
C LYS A 114 -6.54 -10.17 15.10
N VAL A 115 -7.11 -9.37 16.00
CA VAL A 115 -6.81 -7.95 16.11
C VAL A 115 -5.96 -7.73 17.36
N GLY A 116 -4.83 -7.07 17.19
CA GLY A 116 -3.90 -6.77 18.24
C GLY A 116 -4.04 -5.33 18.77
N LYS A 117 -2.96 -4.54 18.71
CA LYS A 117 -2.93 -3.17 19.23
C LYS A 117 -3.70 -2.22 18.31
N ILE A 118 -4.55 -1.38 18.89
CA ILE A 118 -5.36 -0.40 18.17
C ILE A 118 -5.22 0.96 18.87
N PRO A 119 -4.97 2.06 18.11
CA PRO A 119 -5.00 3.40 18.68
C PRO A 119 -6.41 3.81 19.09
N GLN A 120 -6.52 4.85 19.90
CA GLN A 120 -7.80 5.39 20.32
C GLN A 120 -8.57 5.96 19.12
N ASP A 121 -9.88 5.66 19.06
CA ASP A 121 -10.75 6.23 18.05
C ASP A 121 -11.12 7.69 18.40
N GLU A 122 -11.01 8.55 17.39
CA GLU A 122 -11.35 9.98 17.52
C GLU A 122 -12.47 10.42 16.57
N VAL A 123 -12.93 9.51 15.72
CA VAL A 123 -13.94 9.77 14.68
C VAL A 123 -14.94 8.63 14.55
N THR A 124 -16.03 8.92 13.85
CA THR A 124 -16.91 7.89 13.28
C THR A 124 -16.91 8.01 11.77
N CYS A 125 -16.97 6.89 11.10
CA CYS A 125 -16.90 6.76 9.65
C CYS A 125 -18.28 6.43 9.08
N THR A 126 -18.62 7.04 7.94
CA THR A 126 -19.85 6.73 7.19
C THR A 126 -19.49 6.69 5.70
N TYR A 127 -19.40 5.49 5.13
CA TYR A 127 -19.11 5.30 3.70
C TYR A 127 -19.57 3.92 3.20
N PRO A 128 -19.94 3.81 1.91
CA PRO A 128 -20.10 2.53 1.25
C PRO A 128 -18.75 1.99 0.78
N ALA A 129 -18.48 0.73 1.03
CA ALA A 129 -17.35 -0.01 0.47
C ALA A 129 -17.91 -1.03 -0.52
N ILE A 130 -17.71 -0.82 -1.83
CA ILE A 130 -18.21 -1.68 -2.88
C ILE A 130 -17.04 -2.15 -3.73
N ASP A 131 -16.84 -3.48 -3.75
CA ASP A 131 -15.72 -4.12 -4.45
C ASP A 131 -14.38 -3.54 -3.96
N ARG A 132 -14.19 -3.55 -2.62
CA ARG A 132 -12.99 -3.05 -1.95
C ARG A 132 -12.37 -4.13 -1.09
N SER A 133 -11.06 -4.21 -1.13
CA SER A 133 -10.32 -5.13 -0.26
C SER A 133 -10.47 -4.75 1.21
N GLY A 134 -10.35 -5.74 2.10
CA GLY A 134 -10.37 -5.49 3.54
C GLY A 134 -9.29 -4.48 3.96
N TYR A 135 -8.11 -4.54 3.35
CA TYR A 135 -7.03 -3.57 3.55
C TYR A 135 -7.46 -2.14 3.19
N GLU A 136 -8.02 -1.93 1.98
CA GLU A 136 -8.49 -0.61 1.56
C GLU A 136 -9.58 -0.07 2.49
N ILE A 137 -10.49 -0.92 2.95
CA ILE A 137 -11.57 -0.54 3.87
C ILE A 137 -11.01 -0.03 5.19
N ILE A 138 -10.09 -0.78 5.80
CA ILE A 138 -9.47 -0.40 7.07
C ILE A 138 -8.64 0.87 6.90
N LEU A 139 -7.81 0.93 5.85
CA LEU A 139 -6.97 2.11 5.58
C LEU A 139 -7.82 3.37 5.38
N ASN A 140 -8.97 3.27 4.69
CA ASN A 140 -9.88 4.41 4.52
C ASN A 140 -10.47 4.91 5.85
N ALA A 141 -10.83 3.99 6.77
CA ALA A 141 -11.32 4.37 8.08
C ALA A 141 -10.27 5.19 8.87
N TYR A 142 -9.01 4.74 8.85
CA TYR A 142 -7.90 5.46 9.49
C TYR A 142 -7.48 6.72 8.72
N THR A 143 -7.69 6.78 7.39
CA THR A 143 -7.53 8.03 6.62
C THR A 143 -8.53 9.10 7.06
N ILE A 144 -9.77 8.72 7.36
CA ILE A 144 -10.77 9.65 7.92
C ILE A 144 -10.32 10.17 9.29
N GLN A 145 -9.74 9.30 10.15
CA GLN A 145 -9.19 9.70 11.44
C GLN A 145 -7.98 10.63 11.28
N HIS A 146 -7.05 10.28 10.38
CA HIS A 146 -5.90 11.12 10.02
C HIS A 146 -6.30 12.54 9.60
N ARG A 147 -7.35 12.70 8.79
CA ARG A 147 -7.82 14.02 8.36
C ARG A 147 -8.24 14.90 9.55
N LYS A 148 -8.71 14.31 10.65
CA LYS A 148 -9.08 15.03 11.89
C LYS A 148 -7.85 15.34 12.75
N ASN A 149 -7.02 14.34 13.04
CA ASN A 149 -5.95 14.47 14.05
C ASN A 149 -4.54 14.61 13.49
N LYS A 150 -4.38 14.50 12.16
CA LYS A 150 -3.11 14.59 11.41
C LYS A 150 -2.08 13.49 11.75
N LYS A 151 -2.47 12.48 12.53
CA LYS A 151 -1.63 11.33 12.81
C LYS A 151 -1.68 10.33 11.66
N ILE A 152 -0.54 9.77 11.29
CA ILE A 152 -0.44 8.76 10.21
C ILE A 152 -0.47 7.38 10.83
N TYR A 153 -1.17 6.45 10.20
CA TYR A 153 -1.36 5.09 10.68
C TYR A 153 -0.88 4.08 9.66
N SER A 154 -0.25 3.03 10.14
CA SER A 154 0.15 1.86 9.34
C SER A 154 -0.59 0.62 9.83
N ILE A 155 -1.03 -0.23 8.90
CA ILE A 155 -1.60 -1.54 9.20
C ILE A 155 -0.44 -2.53 9.14
N VAL A 156 -0.14 -3.16 10.26
CA VAL A 156 1.03 -4.03 10.42
C VAL A 156 0.58 -5.43 10.83
N SER A 157 1.16 -6.44 10.20
CA SER A 157 1.02 -7.82 10.68
C SER A 157 2.07 -8.09 11.76
N ASN A 158 1.62 -8.47 12.92
CA ASN A 158 2.44 -8.82 14.06
C ASN A 158 2.11 -10.26 14.49
N GLU A 159 2.99 -11.21 14.16
CA GLU A 159 2.76 -12.65 14.31
C GLU A 159 1.44 -13.11 13.65
N GLN A 160 0.39 -13.30 14.46
CA GLN A 160 -0.94 -13.72 14.02
C GLN A 160 -2.00 -12.61 14.10
N ALA A 161 -1.63 -11.42 14.55
CA ALA A 161 -2.55 -10.31 14.80
C ALA A 161 -2.31 -9.15 13.83
N ILE A 162 -3.35 -8.40 13.57
CA ILE A 162 -3.30 -7.16 12.80
C ILE A 162 -3.26 -6.00 13.81
N ASP A 163 -2.15 -5.27 13.80
CA ASP A 163 -1.94 -4.06 14.59
C ASP A 163 -2.17 -2.81 13.74
N ILE A 164 -2.66 -1.75 14.37
CA ILE A 164 -2.64 -0.41 13.80
C ILE A 164 -1.59 0.40 14.55
N VAL A 165 -0.53 0.78 13.86
CA VAL A 165 0.61 1.50 14.43
C VAL A 165 0.55 2.96 14.01
N GLU A 166 0.66 3.86 14.99
CA GLU A 166 0.80 5.31 14.72
C GLU A 166 2.25 5.60 14.28
N GLN A 167 2.41 6.38 13.22
CA GLN A 167 3.74 6.82 12.77
C GLN A 167 4.46 7.58 13.92
N GLY A 168 5.76 7.31 14.05
CA GLY A 168 6.56 7.81 15.17
C GLY A 168 6.65 6.81 16.32
N THR A 169 5.97 5.66 16.22
CA THR A 169 6.26 4.52 17.09
C THR A 169 7.65 3.99 16.74
N TYR A 170 8.55 4.16 17.68
CA TYR A 170 9.96 3.78 17.50
C TYR A 170 10.21 2.33 17.89
N THR A 171 11.12 1.71 17.16
CA THR A 171 11.87 0.54 17.65
C THR A 171 13.23 1.01 18.19
N ASP A 172 13.82 0.23 19.08
CA ASP A 172 15.14 0.54 19.67
C ASP A 172 16.26 0.19 18.67
N VAL A 173 16.25 0.88 17.50
CA VAL A 173 17.21 0.69 16.42
C VAL A 173 17.82 2.04 16.05
N LEU A 174 19.15 2.09 16.07
CA LEU A 174 19.93 3.18 15.51
C LEU A 174 20.87 2.65 14.44
N LEU A 175 20.74 3.13 13.21
CA LEU A 175 21.63 2.81 12.11
C LEU A 175 22.65 3.94 11.93
N THR A 176 23.93 3.56 11.86
CA THR A 176 25.04 4.51 11.69
C THR A 176 26.00 4.04 10.61
N SER A 177 26.56 4.97 9.85
CA SER A 177 27.59 4.67 8.84
C SER A 177 28.90 4.18 9.44
N ALA A 178 29.13 4.45 10.74
CA ALA A 178 30.33 4.00 11.43
C ALA A 178 30.28 2.54 11.91
N ASP A 179 29.07 1.93 12.00
CA ASP A 179 28.89 0.67 12.70
C ASP A 179 28.14 -0.39 11.87
N ASN A 180 26.93 -0.10 11.44
CA ASN A 180 26.02 -1.12 10.91
C ASN A 180 25.44 -0.87 9.53
N ILE A 181 25.64 0.32 8.92
CA ILE A 181 25.26 0.59 7.53
C ILE A 181 26.38 0.13 6.60
N SER A 182 26.06 -0.76 5.65
CA SER A 182 26.99 -1.19 4.61
C SER A 182 26.94 -0.26 3.39
N THR A 183 25.74 0.08 2.94
CA THR A 183 25.52 1.05 1.85
C THR A 183 24.25 1.86 2.09
N SER A 184 24.24 3.08 1.59
CA SER A 184 23.07 3.96 1.62
C SER A 184 22.95 4.71 0.30
N SER A 185 21.72 5.04 -0.09
CA SER A 185 21.43 5.95 -1.20
C SER A 185 20.26 6.86 -0.86
N TYR A 186 20.33 8.09 -1.36
CA TYR A 186 19.24 9.06 -1.30
C TYR A 186 19.11 9.73 -2.65
N GLU A 187 17.89 9.77 -3.17
CA GLU A 187 17.58 10.34 -4.47
C GLU A 187 16.38 11.29 -4.37
N GLU A 188 16.47 12.39 -5.11
CA GLU A 188 15.35 13.31 -5.34
C GLU A 188 15.08 13.41 -6.83
N SER A 189 13.80 13.37 -7.23
CA SER A 189 13.37 13.46 -8.62
C SER A 189 12.15 14.35 -8.79
N ILE A 190 12.13 15.08 -9.88
CA ILE A 190 10.97 15.85 -10.35
C ILE A 190 10.34 15.26 -11.61
N GLU A 191 10.75 14.06 -12.03
CA GLU A 191 10.30 13.42 -13.28
C GLU A 191 8.78 13.24 -13.33
N ASN A 192 8.17 12.90 -12.21
CA ASN A 192 6.72 12.70 -12.08
C ASN A 192 6.01 13.89 -11.42
N MET A 193 6.66 15.07 -11.37
CA MET A 193 6.09 16.24 -10.75
C MET A 193 4.79 16.67 -11.42
N ILE A 194 3.83 17.09 -10.59
CA ILE A 194 2.60 17.72 -11.03
C ILE A 194 2.36 18.89 -10.09
N ASN A 195 2.65 20.11 -10.56
CA ASN A 195 2.51 21.30 -9.70
C ASN A 195 1.34 22.19 -10.08
N GLN A 196 0.56 21.81 -11.10
CA GLN A 196 -0.71 22.48 -11.44
C GLN A 196 -1.72 21.48 -12.01
N ILE A 197 -2.96 21.56 -11.51
CA ILE A 197 -4.11 20.85 -12.07
C ILE A 197 -5.09 21.88 -12.59
N VAL A 198 -5.49 21.75 -13.85
CA VAL A 198 -6.56 22.56 -14.45
C VAL A 198 -7.86 21.76 -14.48
N ILE A 199 -8.87 22.24 -13.78
CA ILE A 199 -10.19 21.61 -13.75
C ILE A 199 -11.04 22.26 -14.85
N TYR A 200 -11.51 21.44 -15.80
CA TYR A 200 -12.30 21.88 -16.92
C TYR A 200 -13.64 21.15 -17.00
N LYS A 201 -14.60 21.76 -17.69
CA LYS A 201 -15.90 21.18 -17.98
C LYS A 201 -16.19 21.27 -19.49
N VAL A 202 -16.82 20.24 -20.02
CA VAL A 202 -17.27 20.23 -21.40
C VAL A 202 -18.77 20.42 -21.42
N GLU A 203 -19.26 21.56 -21.99
CA GLU A 203 -20.69 21.83 -22.24
C GLU A 203 -20.91 22.15 -23.71
N LYS A 204 -21.84 21.43 -24.34
CA LYS A 204 -22.22 21.66 -25.75
C LYS A 204 -21.01 21.77 -26.68
N GLU A 205 -20.01 20.83 -26.52
CA GLU A 205 -18.80 20.77 -27.31
C GLU A 205 -17.77 21.91 -27.05
N LYS A 206 -18.07 22.80 -26.11
CA LYS A 206 -17.13 23.83 -25.66
C LYS A 206 -16.47 23.42 -24.34
N GLN A 207 -15.17 23.65 -24.28
CA GLN A 207 -14.38 23.43 -23.09
C GLN A 207 -14.30 24.75 -22.31
N GLN A 208 -14.57 24.68 -21.01
CA GLN A 208 -14.46 25.81 -20.10
C GLN A 208 -13.54 25.42 -18.93
N ILE A 209 -12.54 26.23 -18.68
CA ILE A 209 -11.71 26.11 -17.48
C ILE A 209 -12.49 26.67 -16.31
N LEU A 210 -12.67 25.88 -15.24
CA LEU A 210 -13.39 26.29 -14.04
C LEU A 210 -12.41 26.73 -12.92
N TYR A 211 -11.39 25.94 -12.67
CA TYR A 211 -10.43 26.18 -11.57
C TYR A 211 -9.02 25.78 -11.97
N LYS A 212 -8.05 26.40 -11.30
CA LYS A 212 -6.64 25.96 -11.29
C LYS A 212 -6.23 25.74 -9.85
N VAL A 213 -5.67 24.57 -9.57
CA VAL A 213 -5.11 24.21 -8.27
C VAL A 213 -3.62 24.03 -8.48
N GLU A 214 -2.79 24.76 -7.74
CA GLU A 214 -1.34 24.75 -7.97
C GLU A 214 -0.53 24.79 -6.67
N ASN A 215 0.70 24.24 -6.73
CA ASN A 215 1.77 24.51 -5.78
C ASN A 215 2.66 25.63 -6.36
N ALA A 216 2.46 26.84 -5.87
CA ALA A 216 3.14 28.01 -6.39
C ALA A 216 4.67 27.99 -6.14
N GLU A 217 5.12 27.37 -5.05
CA GLU A 217 6.54 27.25 -4.71
C GLU A 217 7.25 26.32 -5.68
N ASP A 218 6.72 25.12 -5.88
CA ASP A 218 7.28 24.16 -6.84
C ASP A 218 7.25 24.73 -8.27
N LYS A 219 6.16 25.42 -8.65
CA LYS A 219 6.06 26.04 -9.95
C LYS A 219 7.09 27.15 -10.17
N LYS A 220 7.37 27.96 -9.13
CA LYS A 220 8.42 29.00 -9.18
C LYS A 220 9.81 28.40 -9.31
N LYS A 221 10.08 27.30 -8.60
CA LYS A 221 11.40 26.67 -8.53
C LYS A 221 11.72 25.81 -9.76
N PHE A 222 10.76 25.05 -10.26
CA PHE A 222 10.98 23.99 -11.25
C PHE A 222 10.28 24.24 -12.60
N GLY A 223 9.48 25.31 -12.73
CA GLY A 223 8.66 25.54 -13.90
C GLY A 223 7.29 24.86 -13.83
N LEU A 224 6.53 24.89 -14.92
CA LEU A 224 5.16 24.39 -14.99
C LEU A 224 5.11 22.92 -15.40
N PHE A 225 4.56 22.08 -14.52
CA PHE A 225 4.19 20.68 -14.76
C PHE A 225 2.69 20.55 -14.57
N GLN A 226 1.93 20.59 -15.67
CA GLN A 226 0.47 20.69 -15.64
C GLN A 226 -0.21 19.41 -16.07
N GLN A 227 -1.25 19.03 -15.32
CA GLN A 227 -2.25 18.05 -15.75
C GLN A 227 -3.65 18.67 -15.76
N VAL A 228 -4.60 17.98 -16.39
CA VAL A 228 -5.98 18.41 -16.51
C VAL A 228 -6.93 17.37 -15.92
N MET A 229 -8.01 17.83 -15.30
CA MET A 229 -9.06 17.01 -14.71
C MET A 229 -10.43 17.50 -15.15
N GLU A 230 -11.31 16.60 -15.59
CA GLU A 230 -12.68 16.95 -15.93
C GLU A 230 -13.50 17.13 -14.64
N TYR A 231 -14.26 18.21 -14.55
CA TYR A 231 -15.15 18.50 -13.43
C TYR A 231 -16.24 17.42 -13.32
N GLU A 232 -16.39 16.88 -12.11
CA GLU A 232 -17.47 15.95 -11.78
C GLU A 232 -18.48 16.61 -10.84
N LYS A 233 -19.77 16.47 -11.18
CA LYS A 233 -20.85 17.00 -10.34
C LYS A 233 -20.97 16.18 -9.04
N ASP A 234 -21.21 16.84 -7.92
CA ASP A 234 -21.38 16.24 -6.59
C ASP A 234 -20.09 15.59 -6.01
N VAL A 235 -18.92 16.03 -6.46
CA VAL A 235 -17.60 15.61 -5.97
C VAL A 235 -16.81 16.87 -5.58
N ASP A 236 -15.99 16.77 -4.55
CA ASP A 236 -15.04 17.84 -4.21
C ASP A 236 -13.86 17.82 -5.17
N ASN A 237 -14.04 18.49 -6.32
CA ASN A 237 -13.02 18.52 -7.38
C ASN A 237 -11.74 19.25 -6.95
N ILE A 238 -11.84 20.20 -6.01
CA ILE A 238 -10.66 20.92 -5.52
C ILE A 238 -9.81 20.03 -4.62
N ALA A 239 -10.44 19.27 -3.72
CA ALA A 239 -9.73 18.30 -2.91
C ALA A 239 -9.04 17.24 -3.77
N ASN A 240 -9.77 16.67 -4.75
CA ASN A 240 -9.20 15.69 -5.67
C ASN A 240 -8.03 16.27 -6.48
N ALA A 241 -8.12 17.52 -6.93
CA ALA A 241 -7.02 18.16 -7.63
C ALA A 241 -5.79 18.37 -6.73
N LYS A 242 -6.00 18.74 -5.46
CA LYS A 242 -4.91 18.83 -4.49
C LYS A 242 -4.20 17.51 -4.27
N ASP A 243 -4.97 16.42 -4.20
CA ASP A 243 -4.42 15.07 -4.01
C ASP A 243 -3.67 14.54 -5.25
N MET A 244 -3.94 15.14 -6.43
CA MET A 244 -3.20 14.83 -7.67
C MET A 244 -1.87 15.59 -7.79
N LEU A 245 -1.66 16.66 -7.03
CA LEU A 245 -0.38 17.36 -7.02
C LEU A 245 0.72 16.45 -6.49
N LYS A 246 1.87 16.46 -7.17
CA LYS A 246 3.06 15.71 -6.79
C LYS A 246 4.24 16.66 -6.75
N SER A 247 4.86 16.78 -5.60
CA SER A 247 6.08 17.55 -5.41
C SER A 247 7.32 16.71 -5.75
N VAL A 248 8.49 17.10 -5.26
CA VAL A 248 9.73 16.35 -5.41
C VAL A 248 9.55 14.96 -4.80
N GLU A 249 9.72 13.93 -5.60
CA GLU A 249 9.76 12.54 -5.12
C GLU A 249 11.10 12.29 -4.43
N LYS A 250 11.05 11.72 -3.24
CA LYS A 250 12.23 11.34 -2.44
C LYS A 250 12.25 9.85 -2.24
N SER A 251 13.40 9.24 -2.44
CA SER A 251 13.63 7.84 -2.13
C SER A 251 14.95 7.66 -1.40
N ALA A 252 14.98 6.75 -0.44
CA ALA A 252 16.20 6.35 0.23
C ALA A 252 16.19 4.84 0.47
N ARG A 253 17.35 4.22 0.28
CA ARG A 253 17.58 2.82 0.54
C ARG A 253 18.81 2.66 1.41
N ILE A 254 18.73 1.74 2.36
CA ILE A 254 19.83 1.40 3.26
C ILE A 254 19.99 -0.11 3.26
N TYR A 255 21.21 -0.57 3.03
CA TYR A 255 21.63 -1.94 3.25
C TYR A 255 22.51 -1.97 4.50
N CYS A 256 22.10 -2.75 5.51
CA CYS A 256 22.71 -2.74 6.83
C CYS A 256 22.80 -4.15 7.42
N LEU A 257 23.56 -4.30 8.52
CA LEU A 257 23.52 -5.51 9.34
C LEU A 257 22.08 -5.78 9.80
N GLY A 258 21.70 -7.04 9.84
CA GLY A 258 20.34 -7.46 10.16
C GLY A 258 19.98 -7.19 11.62
N ASN A 259 18.76 -6.67 11.81
CA ASN A 259 18.14 -6.51 13.11
C ASN A 259 16.63 -6.75 12.95
N ILE A 260 16.10 -7.74 13.68
CA ILE A 260 14.68 -8.16 13.58
C ILE A 260 13.67 -7.08 14.00
N LEU A 261 14.11 -6.04 14.72
CA LEU A 261 13.29 -4.91 15.11
C LEU A 261 13.07 -3.90 13.97
N ILE A 262 13.79 -4.02 12.85
CA ILE A 262 13.56 -3.20 11.66
C ILE A 262 12.36 -3.76 10.92
N GLN A 263 11.22 -3.09 11.02
CA GLN A 263 10.00 -3.55 10.36
C GLN A 263 9.23 -2.38 9.75
N ALA A 264 8.64 -2.63 8.58
CA ALA A 264 7.78 -1.67 7.90
C ALA A 264 6.63 -1.22 8.80
N GLY A 265 6.36 0.09 8.81
CA GLY A 265 5.35 0.71 9.67
C GLY A 265 5.89 1.29 10.97
N TYR A 266 7.09 0.92 11.37
CA TYR A 266 7.80 1.49 12.53
C TYR A 266 8.85 2.50 12.11
N SER A 267 9.25 3.36 13.06
CA SER A 267 10.30 4.35 12.86
C SER A 267 11.61 3.90 13.51
N ILE A 268 12.72 4.19 12.84
CA ILE A 268 14.07 3.91 13.31
C ILE A 268 14.92 5.19 13.31
N GLY A 269 15.96 5.23 14.15
CA GLY A 269 16.98 6.26 14.11
C GLY A 269 18.01 6.00 13.03
N ILE A 270 18.41 7.02 12.29
CA ILE A 270 19.47 6.93 11.28
C ILE A 270 20.45 8.10 11.47
N GLN A 271 21.73 7.80 11.40
CA GLN A 271 22.83 8.76 11.42
C GLN A 271 23.79 8.43 10.28
N GLU A 272 23.46 8.90 9.08
CA GLU A 272 24.24 8.72 7.85
C GLU A 272 24.51 10.08 7.19
N PRO A 273 25.66 10.72 7.54
CA PRO A 273 25.98 12.07 7.09
C PRO A 273 26.23 12.20 5.58
N HIS A 274 26.73 11.14 4.90
CA HIS A 274 27.09 11.23 3.47
C HIS A 274 25.87 11.40 2.57
N THR A 275 24.74 10.77 2.92
CA THR A 275 23.47 10.93 2.22
C THR A 275 22.57 11.98 2.86
N GLY A 276 22.96 12.53 4.00
CA GLY A 276 22.17 13.49 4.77
C GLY A 276 20.99 12.85 5.53
N LEU A 277 20.95 11.53 5.65
CA LEU A 277 19.92 10.81 6.39
C LEU A 277 20.23 10.86 7.89
N ILE A 278 19.84 11.96 8.55
CA ILE A 278 20.04 12.17 9.99
C ILE A 278 18.70 12.43 10.64
N GLY A 279 18.31 11.58 11.57
CA GLY A 279 17.06 11.71 12.32
C GLY A 279 16.25 10.44 12.41
N SER A 280 14.94 10.61 12.55
CA SER A 280 13.97 9.53 12.61
C SER A 280 13.27 9.35 11.27
N PHE A 281 13.21 8.11 10.81
CA PHE A 281 12.58 7.77 9.53
C PHE A 281 11.61 6.60 9.68
N LEU A 282 10.48 6.67 9.00
CA LEU A 282 9.53 5.58 8.88
C LEU A 282 10.07 4.55 7.87
N VAL A 283 10.12 3.30 8.27
CA VAL A 283 10.44 2.18 7.39
C VAL A 283 9.25 1.92 6.46
N LYS A 284 9.45 2.13 5.16
CA LYS A 284 8.44 1.87 4.11
C LYS A 284 8.37 0.40 3.75
N SER A 285 9.53 -0.21 3.58
CA SER A 285 9.67 -1.65 3.36
C SER A 285 10.97 -2.17 3.98
N ASP A 286 10.94 -3.41 4.39
CA ASP A 286 12.08 -4.14 4.91
C ASP A 286 12.21 -5.49 4.21
N THR A 287 13.47 -5.91 4.02
CA THR A 287 13.81 -7.23 3.50
C THR A 287 14.98 -7.77 4.29
N HIS A 288 14.71 -8.73 5.14
CA HIS A 288 15.69 -9.44 5.95
C HIS A 288 16.21 -10.63 5.16
N ILE A 289 17.52 -10.72 5.01
CA ILE A 289 18.21 -11.73 4.21
C ILE A 289 19.14 -12.53 5.13
N PHE A 290 18.81 -13.80 5.32
CA PHE A 290 19.61 -14.77 6.04
C PHE A 290 20.25 -15.71 5.02
N GLU A 291 21.56 -15.66 4.89
CA GLU A 291 22.31 -16.47 3.91
C GLU A 291 23.64 -16.90 4.50
N GLY A 292 23.90 -18.22 4.55
CA GLY A 292 25.07 -18.73 5.23
C GLY A 292 25.10 -18.35 6.72
N GLU A 293 26.17 -17.69 7.14
CA GLU A 293 26.31 -17.15 8.50
C GLU A 293 25.98 -15.66 8.59
N THR A 294 25.53 -15.05 7.48
CA THR A 294 25.28 -13.62 7.39
C THR A 294 23.80 -13.31 7.56
N TYR A 295 23.54 -12.17 8.18
CA TYR A 295 22.20 -11.60 8.28
C TYR A 295 22.26 -10.11 7.97
N PHE A 296 21.56 -9.72 6.89
CA PHE A 296 21.46 -8.33 6.44
C PHE A 296 20.01 -7.90 6.30
N CYS A 297 19.81 -6.59 6.29
CA CYS A 297 18.53 -5.98 6.05
C CYS A 297 18.64 -4.92 4.93
N ASN A 298 17.73 -4.97 3.97
CA ASN A 298 17.54 -3.93 2.96
C ASN A 298 16.27 -3.15 3.29
N ILE A 299 16.38 -1.83 3.39
CA ILE A 299 15.33 -0.96 3.91
C ILE A 299 15.04 0.12 2.87
N GLU A 300 13.75 0.37 2.60
CA GLU A 300 13.29 1.62 1.98
C GLU A 300 12.65 2.53 3.04
N LEU A 301 12.96 3.84 2.96
CA LEU A 301 12.38 4.84 3.86
C LEU A 301 11.16 5.51 3.21
N ALA A 302 10.18 5.86 4.02
CA ALA A 302 9.01 6.62 3.58
C ALA A 302 9.24 8.12 3.75
N PHE A 303 8.99 8.88 2.68
CA PHE A 303 8.98 10.34 2.66
C PHE A 303 7.60 10.91 2.36
N GLU A 304 6.65 10.06 1.97
CA GLU A 304 5.31 10.44 1.58
C GLU A 304 4.27 9.97 2.61
N ASN A 305 3.14 10.66 2.64
CA ASN A 305 2.02 10.29 3.50
C ASN A 305 1.27 9.09 2.91
N VAL A 306 1.36 7.94 3.58
CA VAL A 306 0.70 6.69 3.17
C VAL A 306 -0.83 6.81 3.17
N MET A 307 -1.38 7.64 4.05
CA MET A 307 -2.83 7.78 4.22
C MET A 307 -3.52 8.43 3.02
N ASP A 308 -2.81 9.25 2.25
CA ASP A 308 -3.39 10.00 1.14
C ASP A 308 -3.62 9.16 -0.12
N LYS A 309 -3.10 7.93 -0.19
CA LYS A 309 -3.19 7.08 -1.39
C LYS A 309 -4.49 6.30 -1.54
N VAL A 310 -5.27 6.13 -0.47
CA VAL A 310 -6.55 5.42 -0.53
C VAL A 310 -7.70 6.41 -0.42
N GLN A 311 -8.24 6.79 -1.58
CA GLN A 311 -9.48 7.53 -1.65
C GLN A 311 -10.61 6.62 -2.11
N PHE A 312 -11.67 6.53 -1.30
CA PHE A 312 -12.93 5.95 -1.75
C PHE A 312 -13.66 6.96 -2.65
N GLU A 313 -13.19 7.09 -3.88
CA GLU A 313 -14.00 7.71 -4.91
C GLU A 313 -15.31 6.96 -5.06
N ASN A 314 -16.40 7.71 -5.22
CA ASN A 314 -17.73 7.17 -5.51
C ASN A 314 -17.74 6.53 -6.92
N LYS A 315 -17.01 5.41 -7.10
CA LYS A 315 -16.96 4.65 -8.39
C LYS A 315 -18.34 4.23 -8.89
N GLU A 316 -19.36 4.19 -8.01
CA GLU A 316 -20.74 4.01 -8.44
C GLU A 316 -21.26 5.18 -9.29
N LYS A 317 -20.92 6.42 -8.92
CA LYS A 317 -21.30 7.60 -9.73
C LYS A 317 -20.53 7.60 -11.04
N ALA A 318 -19.24 7.24 -11.05
CA ALA A 318 -18.43 7.11 -12.26
C ALA A 318 -18.94 5.98 -13.19
N LYS A 319 -19.30 4.81 -12.66
CA LYS A 319 -19.92 3.70 -13.44
C LYS A 319 -21.33 4.09 -13.94
N LYS A 320 -22.17 4.79 -13.13
CA LYS A 320 -23.48 5.29 -13.56
C LYS A 320 -23.34 6.36 -14.64
N ASN A 321 -22.35 7.24 -14.54
CA ASN A 321 -22.09 8.26 -15.56
C ASN A 321 -21.53 7.65 -16.85
N LYS A 322 -20.61 6.67 -16.78
CA LYS A 322 -20.16 5.89 -17.97
C LYS A 322 -21.33 5.16 -18.63
N LYS A 323 -22.25 4.51 -17.86
CA LYS A 323 -23.45 3.86 -18.42
C LYS A 323 -24.44 4.86 -19.00
N LYS A 324 -24.60 6.06 -18.40
CA LYS A 324 -25.44 7.13 -18.95
C LYS A 324 -24.85 7.73 -20.22
N ARG A 325 -23.51 7.94 -20.27
CA ARG A 325 -22.79 8.40 -21.49
C ARG A 325 -22.89 7.37 -22.63
N ALA A 326 -22.69 6.09 -22.35
CA ALA A 326 -22.83 5.00 -23.33
C ALA A 326 -24.29 4.86 -23.83
N LYS A 327 -25.31 5.04 -22.96
CA LYS A 327 -26.72 5.05 -23.37
C LYS A 327 -27.07 6.31 -24.21
N LYS A 328 -26.49 7.48 -23.89
CA LYS A 328 -26.67 8.70 -24.66
C LYS A 328 -26.00 8.64 -26.03
N ALA A 329 -24.79 8.07 -26.11
CA ALA A 329 -24.11 7.81 -27.37
C ALA A 329 -24.91 6.84 -28.25
N LYS A 330 -25.31 5.66 -27.74
CA LYS A 330 -26.15 4.71 -28.47
C LYS A 330 -27.52 5.26 -28.89
N LYS A 331 -28.07 6.22 -28.13
CA LYS A 331 -29.34 6.90 -28.52
C LYS A 331 -29.10 7.95 -29.61
N LYS A 332 -27.93 8.58 -29.63
CA LYS A 332 -27.51 9.51 -30.68
C LYS A 332 -27.27 8.76 -31.99
N ASP A 333 -26.51 7.66 -31.95
CA ASP A 333 -26.23 6.81 -33.11
C ASP A 333 -27.54 6.25 -33.71
N LYS A 334 -28.51 5.75 -32.88
CA LYS A 334 -29.81 5.32 -33.37
C LYS A 334 -30.67 6.41 -33.99
N ILE A 335 -30.52 7.67 -33.51
CA ILE A 335 -31.25 8.79 -34.07
C ILE A 335 -30.60 9.21 -35.41
N ASP A 336 -29.26 9.12 -35.50
CA ASP A 336 -28.53 9.43 -36.72
C ASP A 336 -28.72 8.36 -37.82
N GLU A 337 -28.97 7.10 -37.48
CA GLU A 337 -29.37 6.03 -38.41
C GLU A 337 -30.82 6.18 -38.96
N LEU A 338 -31.70 6.88 -38.23
CA LEU A 338 -33.10 7.05 -38.64
C LEU A 338 -33.34 8.21 -39.66
N PHE A 339 -32.32 9.05 -39.92
CA PHE A 339 -32.41 10.16 -40.83
C PHE A 339 -31.39 10.00 -41.98
N PRO A 340 -31.84 10.03 -43.25
CA PRO A 340 -30.92 9.95 -44.38
C PRO A 340 -29.98 11.15 -44.43
N GLU A 341 -28.78 10.96 -45.03
CA GLU A 341 -27.80 12.02 -45.24
C GLU A 341 -28.44 13.19 -45.99
N GLY A 342 -28.37 14.41 -45.41
CA GLY A 342 -28.91 15.63 -46.01
C GLY A 342 -30.15 16.22 -45.37
N TRP A 343 -30.75 15.57 -44.35
CA TRP A 343 -31.91 16.08 -43.66
C TRP A 343 -31.57 17.12 -42.58
N ASP A 344 -32.25 18.32 -42.67
CA ASP A 344 -32.08 19.40 -41.69
C ASP A 344 -32.85 19.13 -40.40
N LYS A 345 -32.10 18.62 -39.39
CA LYS A 345 -32.60 18.22 -38.06
C LYS A 345 -33.21 19.39 -37.26
N LYS A 346 -32.98 20.65 -37.68
CA LYS A 346 -33.48 21.84 -36.96
C LYS A 346 -34.94 22.15 -37.27
N LYS A 347 -35.53 21.59 -38.33
CA LYS A 347 -36.90 21.85 -38.74
C LYS A 347 -37.97 21.05 -37.98
N TRP A 348 -37.59 20.05 -37.16
CA TRP A 348 -38.54 19.13 -36.52
C TRP A 348 -38.33 19.01 -34.99
N ALA A 349 -37.60 19.92 -34.37
CA ALA A 349 -37.47 20.02 -32.90
C ALA A 349 -38.34 21.19 -32.41
N ASN A 350 -39.65 20.96 -32.36
CA ASN A 350 -40.61 21.70 -31.54
C ASN A 350 -41.30 20.73 -30.59
#